data_76a8dca4c0b308f897cc06bf3a8666c5
#
_entry.id   76a8dca4c0b308f897cc06bf3a8666c5
#
_cell.length_a   1.000
_cell.length_b   1.000
_cell.length_c   1.000
_cell.angle_alpha   90.00
_cell.angle_beta   90.00
_cell.angle_gamma   90.00
#
_symmetry.space_group_name_H-M   'P 1'
#
loop_
_entity.id
_entity.type
_entity.pdbx_description
1 polymer ?
#
loop_
_entity_poly.entity_id
_entity_poly.type
_entity_poly.pdbx_seq_one_letter_code
_entity_poly.pdbx_strand_id
1 'polypeptide(L)'
;MSDLVTVSIAEGIADIRLNRPDKHNSLTLEMFDAISAAAAALADHPAIRVVVLSGNGASFCAGLDFSIMAEMLKGPADVSAVLARLLARDGGADNRAQRAAMAWQNASVPVIAALHGVAFGGGCQIALAADLRIAAPDTRLSVMEIKYGLIPDMGLSQTLPALVRLDVAKELTLTGRIVEAQEALQLGLVTRVAADPLAVAFDIARSIASRSPLAVRASKRLLNEAWCAAGPGGLALEEALQRTLLGSPDQIEAVKASMEKREPKFVASGAGA
;
A
#
# COMPACT_ATOMS: atom_id res chain seq x y z
N MET A 1 -3.46 -2.41 20.27
CA MET A 1 -2.91 -2.77 18.94
C MET A 1 -2.00 -3.97 19.14
N SER A 2 -1.93 -4.89 18.21
CA SER A 2 -1.03 -6.05 18.33
C SER A 2 0.41 -5.59 18.14
N ASP A 3 1.38 -6.26 18.80
CA ASP A 3 2.81 -5.96 18.62
C ASP A 3 3.34 -6.32 17.21
N LEU A 4 2.49 -6.94 16.37
CA LEU A 4 2.83 -7.39 15.01
C LEU A 4 2.90 -6.24 13.99
N VAL A 5 2.21 -5.12 14.25
CA VAL A 5 2.28 -3.91 13.45
C VAL A 5 2.39 -2.72 14.40
N THR A 6 3.47 -1.96 14.27
CA THR A 6 3.65 -0.73 15.05
C THR A 6 3.15 0.47 14.26
N VAL A 7 2.54 1.42 14.95
CA VAL A 7 2.01 2.65 14.39
C VAL A 7 2.47 3.82 15.24
N SER A 8 3.12 4.79 14.62
CA SER A 8 3.39 6.09 15.25
C SER A 8 2.96 7.21 14.31
N ILE A 9 2.46 8.31 14.87
CA ILE A 9 1.94 9.45 14.11
C ILE A 9 2.66 10.70 14.56
N ALA A 10 3.32 11.37 13.63
CA ALA A 10 3.96 12.66 13.87
C ALA A 10 3.81 13.55 12.63
N GLU A 11 3.54 14.84 12.81
CA GLU A 11 3.50 15.84 11.73
C GLU A 11 2.57 15.48 10.55
N GLY A 12 1.48 14.76 10.84
CA GLY A 12 0.54 14.29 9.82
C GLY A 12 1.00 13.05 9.03
N ILE A 13 2.12 12.45 9.41
CA ILE A 13 2.65 11.24 8.79
C ILE A 13 2.44 10.06 9.75
N ALA A 14 1.82 8.98 9.27
CA ALA A 14 1.73 7.72 9.98
C ALA A 14 2.88 6.82 9.55
N ASP A 15 3.81 6.52 10.46
CA ASP A 15 4.86 5.50 10.30
C ASP A 15 4.29 4.15 10.75
N ILE A 16 4.13 3.24 9.80
CA ILE A 16 3.59 1.90 10.01
C ILE A 16 4.66 0.89 9.68
N ARG A 17 4.92 -0.01 10.62
CA ARG A 17 5.94 -1.03 10.41
C ARG A 17 5.40 -2.42 10.69
N LEU A 18 5.60 -3.33 9.76
CA LEU A 18 5.45 -4.75 10.00
C LEU A 18 6.50 -5.18 11.02
N ASN A 19 6.10 -5.88 12.08
CA ASN A 19 6.95 -6.08 13.25
C ASN A 19 7.02 -7.55 13.70
N ARG A 20 7.49 -8.40 12.78
CA ARG A 20 7.93 -9.78 13.03
C ARG A 20 9.36 -9.99 12.49
N PRO A 21 10.36 -9.21 12.95
CA PRO A 21 11.69 -9.17 12.33
C PRO A 21 12.38 -10.54 12.26
N ASP A 22 12.21 -11.38 13.27
CA ASP A 22 12.83 -12.73 13.37
C ASP A 22 12.25 -13.72 12.34
N LYS A 23 11.15 -13.37 11.70
CA LYS A 23 10.46 -14.17 10.67
C LYS A 23 10.32 -13.39 9.35
N HIS A 24 11.20 -12.40 9.10
CA HIS A 24 11.15 -11.56 7.92
C HIS A 24 9.74 -11.00 7.63
N ASN A 25 9.00 -10.68 8.70
CA ASN A 25 7.63 -10.16 8.64
C ASN A 25 6.66 -11.07 7.87
N SER A 26 6.85 -12.40 7.93
CA SER A 26 5.95 -13.35 7.27
C SER A 26 4.53 -13.28 7.83
N LEU A 27 3.55 -13.55 6.97
CA LEU A 27 2.13 -13.31 7.16
C LEU A 27 1.48 -14.52 7.82
N THR A 28 1.18 -14.44 9.12
CA THR A 28 0.24 -15.32 9.82
C THR A 28 -1.18 -14.74 9.72
N LEU A 29 -2.18 -15.47 10.17
CA LEU A 29 -3.56 -14.96 10.23
C LEU A 29 -3.65 -13.69 11.08
N GLU A 30 -2.96 -13.68 12.22
CA GLU A 30 -2.90 -12.52 13.11
C GLU A 30 -2.20 -11.32 12.47
N MET A 31 -1.19 -11.58 11.61
CA MET A 31 -0.50 -10.52 10.86
C MET A 31 -1.42 -9.90 9.80
N PHE A 32 -2.22 -10.71 9.08
CA PHE A 32 -3.25 -10.19 8.17
C PHE A 32 -4.25 -9.28 8.91
N ASP A 33 -4.73 -9.73 10.07
CA ASP A 33 -5.67 -8.95 10.87
C ASP A 33 -5.02 -7.66 11.41
N ALA A 34 -3.78 -7.74 11.90
CA ALA A 34 -3.05 -6.58 12.41
C ALA A 34 -2.80 -5.51 11.33
N ILE A 35 -2.44 -5.93 10.11
CA ILE A 35 -2.27 -5.02 8.96
C ILE A 35 -3.60 -4.35 8.61
N SER A 36 -4.66 -5.14 8.49
CA SER A 36 -6.00 -4.62 8.17
C SER A 36 -6.53 -3.67 9.25
N ALA A 37 -6.33 -4.00 10.52
CA ALA A 37 -6.72 -3.15 11.64
C ALA A 37 -5.92 -1.84 11.70
N ALA A 38 -4.60 -1.89 11.42
CA ALA A 38 -3.78 -0.70 11.33
C ALA A 38 -4.29 0.24 10.22
N ALA A 39 -4.55 -0.30 9.03
CA ALA A 39 -5.08 0.49 7.92
C ALA A 39 -6.46 1.09 8.22
N ALA A 40 -7.36 0.31 8.81
CA ALA A 40 -8.71 0.77 9.20
C ALA A 40 -8.65 1.90 10.24
N ALA A 41 -7.77 1.79 11.25
CA ALA A 41 -7.60 2.82 12.27
C ALA A 41 -7.10 4.18 11.71
N LEU A 42 -6.50 4.17 10.51
CA LEU A 42 -6.00 5.38 9.85
C LEU A 42 -7.02 6.01 8.90
N ALA A 43 -8.00 5.23 8.42
CA ALA A 43 -8.92 5.67 7.38
C ALA A 43 -9.68 6.94 7.76
N ASP A 44 -10.08 7.05 9.02
CA ASP A 44 -10.87 8.16 9.56
C ASP A 44 -10.08 9.09 10.49
N HIS A 45 -8.75 8.91 10.59
CA HIS A 45 -7.95 9.72 11.49
C HIS A 45 -7.67 11.11 10.89
N PRO A 46 -8.26 12.20 11.44
CA PRO A 46 -8.27 13.51 10.78
C PRO A 46 -6.88 14.15 10.63
N ALA A 47 -5.95 13.79 11.51
CA ALA A 47 -4.60 14.35 11.47
C ALA A 47 -3.68 13.67 10.44
N ILE A 48 -4.05 12.49 9.90
CA ILE A 48 -3.17 11.75 8.97
C ILE A 48 -3.33 12.28 7.56
N ARG A 49 -2.20 12.60 6.94
CA ARG A 49 -2.08 13.12 5.58
C ARG A 49 -1.37 12.16 4.63
N VAL A 50 -0.46 11.35 5.15
CA VAL A 50 0.35 10.37 4.40
C VAL A 50 0.69 9.19 5.30
N VAL A 51 0.80 8.01 4.72
CA VAL A 51 1.30 6.80 5.37
C VAL A 51 2.67 6.45 4.80
N VAL A 52 3.63 6.12 5.66
CA VAL A 52 4.88 5.43 5.31
C VAL A 52 4.77 4.00 5.84
N LEU A 53 4.80 3.02 4.95
CA LEU A 53 4.71 1.59 5.27
C LEU A 53 6.08 0.94 5.09
N SER A 54 6.59 0.28 6.13
CA SER A 54 7.89 -0.40 6.09
C SER A 54 7.87 -1.70 6.89
N GLY A 55 9.00 -2.40 6.99
CA GLY A 55 9.19 -3.55 7.86
C GLY A 55 10.32 -3.34 8.85
N ASN A 56 10.19 -3.83 10.06
CA ASN A 56 11.31 -3.91 11.00
C ASN A 56 12.20 -5.12 10.69
N GLY A 57 13.50 -5.03 10.97
CA GLY A 57 14.47 -6.11 10.78
C GLY A 57 15.06 -6.15 9.37
N ALA A 58 15.37 -7.35 8.85
CA ALA A 58 16.16 -7.55 7.65
C ALA A 58 15.34 -7.52 6.33
N SER A 59 14.00 -7.40 6.39
CA SER A 59 13.15 -7.48 5.20
C SER A 59 11.84 -6.73 5.37
N PHE A 60 11.29 -6.30 4.24
CA PHE A 60 9.93 -5.76 4.22
C PHE A 60 8.91 -6.83 4.61
N CYS A 61 8.77 -7.91 3.81
CA CYS A 61 7.87 -9.04 4.12
C CYS A 61 8.16 -10.25 3.22
N ALA A 62 8.38 -11.41 3.82
CA ALA A 62 8.69 -12.66 3.10
C ALA A 62 7.46 -13.41 2.55
N GLY A 63 6.23 -12.86 2.72
CA GLY A 63 4.99 -13.50 2.28
C GLY A 63 4.39 -14.45 3.31
N LEU A 64 3.57 -15.40 2.85
CA LEU A 64 2.80 -16.29 3.73
C LEU A 64 3.73 -17.10 4.65
N ASP A 65 3.39 -17.17 5.94
CA ASP A 65 4.16 -17.93 6.91
C ASP A 65 4.08 -19.43 6.61
N PHE A 66 5.23 -20.10 6.62
CA PHE A 66 5.31 -21.54 6.33
C PHE A 66 4.50 -22.40 7.30
N SER A 67 4.19 -21.93 8.50
CA SER A 67 3.33 -22.66 9.43
C SER A 67 1.92 -22.89 8.86
N ILE A 68 1.39 -21.94 8.10
CA ILE A 68 0.08 -22.07 7.43
C ILE A 68 0.16 -23.13 6.32
N MET A 69 1.24 -23.13 5.52
CA MET A 69 1.45 -24.16 4.51
C MET A 69 1.63 -25.55 5.14
N ALA A 70 2.39 -25.65 6.23
CA ALA A 70 2.58 -26.90 6.97
C ALA A 70 1.27 -27.43 7.57
N GLU A 71 0.35 -26.55 7.99
CA GLU A 71 -0.98 -26.95 8.43
C GLU A 71 -1.77 -27.62 7.28
N MET A 72 -1.76 -27.05 6.10
CA MET A 72 -2.45 -27.61 4.92
C MET A 72 -1.92 -28.99 4.51
N LEU A 73 -0.66 -29.31 4.79
CA LEU A 73 -0.07 -30.62 4.48
C LEU A 73 -0.57 -31.75 5.40
N LYS A 74 -1.28 -31.46 6.48
CA LYS A 74 -1.80 -32.48 7.42
C LYS A 74 -2.98 -33.26 6.85
N GLY A 75 -3.80 -32.64 6.00
CA GLY A 75 -4.88 -33.33 5.33
C GLY A 75 -5.97 -32.41 4.76
N PRO A 76 -6.97 -32.98 4.03
CA PRO A 76 -8.02 -32.20 3.38
C PRO A 76 -8.87 -31.35 4.35
N ALA A 77 -9.10 -31.85 5.58
CA ALA A 77 -9.86 -31.10 6.60
C ALA A 77 -9.10 -29.84 7.02
N ASP A 78 -7.77 -29.93 7.20
CA ASP A 78 -6.90 -28.80 7.55
C ASP A 78 -6.83 -27.80 6.42
N VAL A 79 -6.75 -28.24 5.15
CA VAL A 79 -6.87 -27.38 3.98
C VAL A 79 -8.17 -26.58 4.01
N SER A 80 -9.30 -27.24 4.24
CA SER A 80 -10.61 -26.58 4.33
C SER A 80 -10.66 -25.56 5.46
N ALA A 81 -10.09 -25.88 6.62
CA ALA A 81 -10.02 -24.98 7.75
C ALA A 81 -9.14 -23.74 7.49
N VAL A 82 -7.98 -23.93 6.84
CA VAL A 82 -7.10 -22.82 6.45
C VAL A 82 -7.79 -21.92 5.42
N LEU A 83 -8.39 -22.49 4.39
CA LEU A 83 -9.15 -21.75 3.37
C LEU A 83 -10.28 -20.93 3.99
N ALA A 84 -11.08 -21.52 4.88
CA ALA A 84 -12.16 -20.81 5.56
C ALA A 84 -11.66 -19.60 6.35
N ARG A 85 -10.45 -19.68 6.95
CA ARG A 85 -9.83 -18.56 7.68
C ARG A 85 -9.24 -17.50 6.77
N LEU A 86 -8.50 -17.90 5.71
CA LEU A 86 -7.87 -16.94 4.77
C LEU A 86 -8.91 -16.21 3.90
N LEU A 87 -9.95 -16.93 3.47
CA LEU A 87 -10.99 -16.39 2.59
C LEU A 87 -12.19 -15.81 3.37
N ALA A 88 -12.11 -15.73 4.69
CA ALA A 88 -13.15 -15.11 5.52
C ALA A 88 -13.42 -13.66 5.08
N ARG A 89 -14.71 -13.29 5.06
CA ARG A 89 -15.18 -11.94 4.73
C ARG A 89 -15.93 -11.33 5.91
N ASP A 90 -15.68 -10.06 6.19
CA ASP A 90 -16.34 -9.31 7.28
C ASP A 90 -17.30 -8.27 6.66
N GLY A 91 -18.16 -8.73 5.74
CA GLY A 91 -19.17 -7.88 5.08
C GLY A 91 -18.68 -7.04 3.89
N GLY A 92 -17.37 -6.97 3.65
CA GLY A 92 -16.77 -6.29 2.50
C GLY A 92 -16.65 -7.18 1.24
N ALA A 93 -16.20 -6.59 0.14
CA ALA A 93 -15.90 -7.31 -1.11
C ALA A 93 -14.66 -8.20 -0.96
N ASP A 94 -13.67 -7.77 -0.17
CA ASP A 94 -12.38 -8.42 0.01
C ASP A 94 -12.47 -9.51 1.08
N ASN A 95 -11.76 -10.61 0.87
CA ASN A 95 -11.48 -11.58 1.92
C ASN A 95 -10.31 -11.10 2.81
N ARG A 96 -10.02 -11.84 3.91
CA ARG A 96 -8.95 -11.48 4.87
C ARG A 96 -7.60 -11.24 4.21
N ALA A 97 -7.17 -12.13 3.30
CA ALA A 97 -5.89 -12.01 2.65
C ALA A 97 -5.85 -10.79 1.69
N GLN A 98 -6.89 -10.60 0.89
CA GLN A 98 -7.04 -9.46 -0.01
C GLN A 98 -7.03 -8.14 0.76
N ARG A 99 -7.75 -8.07 1.87
CA ARG A 99 -7.88 -6.85 2.68
C ARG A 99 -6.54 -6.32 3.16
N ALA A 100 -5.62 -7.20 3.58
CA ALA A 100 -4.30 -6.78 4.04
C ALA A 100 -3.47 -6.04 2.98
N ALA A 101 -3.70 -6.29 1.69
CA ALA A 101 -3.08 -5.53 0.61
C ALA A 101 -3.98 -4.36 0.16
N MET A 102 -5.25 -4.64 -0.15
CA MET A 102 -6.16 -3.65 -0.73
C MET A 102 -6.47 -2.47 0.19
N ALA A 103 -6.35 -2.65 1.52
CA ALA A 103 -6.50 -1.57 2.48
C ALA A 103 -5.56 -0.38 2.21
N TRP A 104 -4.37 -0.62 1.67
CA TRP A 104 -3.41 0.44 1.33
C TRP A 104 -3.77 1.16 0.04
N GLN A 105 -4.20 0.43 -0.99
CA GLN A 105 -4.70 1.04 -2.23
C GLN A 105 -5.94 1.89 -1.97
N ASN A 106 -6.87 1.37 -1.15
CA ASN A 106 -8.15 2.01 -0.84
C ASN A 106 -8.04 3.10 0.25
N ALA A 107 -6.87 3.24 0.90
CA ALA A 107 -6.66 4.30 1.88
C ALA A 107 -6.95 5.68 1.27
N SER A 108 -7.67 6.53 2.00
CA SER A 108 -8.03 7.88 1.55
C SER A 108 -6.83 8.83 1.43
N VAL A 109 -5.69 8.48 2.04
CA VAL A 109 -4.43 9.23 2.00
C VAL A 109 -3.36 8.45 1.23
N PRO A 110 -2.35 9.13 0.66
CA PRO A 110 -1.23 8.47 -0.01
C PRO A 110 -0.48 7.51 0.91
N VAL A 111 -0.05 6.39 0.33
CA VAL A 111 0.75 5.36 0.99
C VAL A 111 2.07 5.19 0.26
N ILE A 112 3.19 5.30 0.97
CA ILE A 112 4.55 5.14 0.45
C ILE A 112 5.17 3.92 1.10
N ALA A 113 5.45 2.87 0.34
CA ALA A 113 6.17 1.70 0.84
C ALA A 113 7.68 1.90 0.73
N ALA A 114 8.38 1.75 1.84
CA ALA A 114 9.84 1.71 1.91
C ALA A 114 10.29 0.25 2.01
N LEU A 115 10.93 -0.25 0.95
CA LEU A 115 11.26 -1.66 0.76
C LEU A 115 12.76 -1.90 0.98
N HIS A 116 13.08 -2.97 1.68
CA HIS A 116 14.45 -3.46 1.85
C HIS A 116 14.45 -4.99 2.02
N GLY A 117 15.57 -5.64 1.76
CA GLY A 117 15.67 -7.09 1.81
C GLY A 117 14.68 -7.76 0.86
N VAL A 118 13.74 -8.55 1.37
CA VAL A 118 12.78 -9.26 0.53
C VAL A 118 11.35 -8.72 0.64
N ALA A 119 10.64 -8.69 -0.51
CA ALA A 119 9.22 -8.50 -0.62
C ALA A 119 8.68 -9.63 -1.52
N PHE A 120 8.25 -10.75 -0.93
CA PHE A 120 7.89 -11.97 -1.64
C PHE A 120 6.42 -12.35 -1.47
N GLY A 121 5.81 -12.91 -2.50
CA GLY A 121 4.43 -13.39 -2.49
C GLY A 121 3.45 -12.34 -1.98
N GLY A 122 2.70 -12.66 -0.92
CA GLY A 122 1.80 -11.71 -0.26
C GLY A 122 2.49 -10.41 0.19
N GLY A 123 3.78 -10.45 0.59
CA GLY A 123 4.56 -9.25 0.89
C GLY A 123 4.81 -8.37 -0.34
N CYS A 124 5.04 -8.98 -1.50
CA CYS A 124 5.11 -8.26 -2.77
C CYS A 124 3.76 -7.61 -3.11
N GLN A 125 2.66 -8.35 -2.95
CA GLN A 125 1.31 -7.83 -3.24
C GLN A 125 0.93 -6.66 -2.31
N ILE A 126 1.31 -6.70 -1.02
CA ILE A 126 1.15 -5.57 -0.09
C ILE A 126 1.97 -4.36 -0.56
N ALA A 127 3.22 -4.57 -0.97
CA ALA A 127 4.07 -3.48 -1.48
C ALA A 127 3.49 -2.85 -2.76
N LEU A 128 2.98 -3.66 -3.69
CA LEU A 128 2.39 -3.19 -4.95
C LEU A 128 1.06 -2.44 -4.77
N ALA A 129 0.39 -2.61 -3.63
CA ALA A 129 -0.83 -1.89 -3.29
C ALA A 129 -0.57 -0.47 -2.72
N ALA A 130 0.67 -0.12 -2.38
CA ALA A 130 1.04 1.25 -2.04
C ALA A 130 1.04 2.16 -3.28
N ASP A 131 0.85 3.46 -3.11
CA ASP A 131 0.90 4.43 -4.22
C ASP A 131 2.32 4.59 -4.77
N LEU A 132 3.30 4.69 -3.88
CA LEU A 132 4.72 4.79 -4.22
C LEU A 132 5.52 3.68 -3.53
N ARG A 133 6.58 3.22 -4.18
CA ARG A 133 7.51 2.20 -3.66
C ARG A 133 8.94 2.69 -3.80
N ILE A 134 9.62 2.86 -2.68
CA ILE A 134 11.04 3.23 -2.63
C ILE A 134 11.80 1.99 -2.17
N ALA A 135 12.73 1.50 -2.98
CA ALA A 135 13.46 0.26 -2.69
C ALA A 135 14.92 0.52 -2.34
N ALA A 136 15.47 -0.23 -1.40
CA ALA A 136 16.92 -0.30 -1.21
C ALA A 136 17.57 -1.02 -2.40
N PRO A 137 18.86 -0.78 -2.70
CA PRO A 137 19.55 -1.42 -3.82
C PRO A 137 19.59 -2.96 -3.76
N ASP A 138 19.53 -3.53 -2.56
CA ASP A 138 19.53 -4.97 -2.29
C ASP A 138 18.12 -5.57 -2.21
N THR A 139 17.08 -4.78 -2.45
CA THR A 139 15.69 -5.25 -2.42
C THR A 139 15.44 -6.27 -3.52
N ARG A 140 14.78 -7.36 -3.14
CA ARG A 140 14.34 -8.42 -4.04
C ARG A 140 12.84 -8.59 -3.96
N LEU A 141 12.18 -8.55 -5.11
CA LEU A 141 10.74 -8.75 -5.24
C LEU A 141 10.44 -10.06 -5.97
N SER A 142 9.34 -10.70 -5.67
CA SER A 142 8.85 -11.84 -6.45
C SER A 142 7.36 -12.07 -6.22
N VAL A 143 6.62 -12.26 -7.31
CA VAL A 143 5.27 -12.83 -7.32
C VAL A 143 5.47 -14.35 -7.40
N MET A 144 5.73 -14.99 -6.26
CA MET A 144 6.26 -16.36 -6.24
C MET A 144 5.23 -17.46 -5.94
N GLU A 145 3.97 -17.14 -5.87
CA GLU A 145 2.88 -18.07 -5.54
C GLU A 145 2.89 -19.31 -6.42
N ILE A 146 3.26 -19.18 -7.69
CA ILE A 146 3.35 -20.29 -8.64
C ILE A 146 4.32 -21.40 -8.20
N LYS A 147 5.37 -21.06 -7.43
CA LYS A 147 6.32 -22.04 -6.89
C LYS A 147 5.66 -23.02 -5.91
N TYR A 148 4.52 -22.63 -5.36
CA TYR A 148 3.72 -23.41 -4.41
C TYR A 148 2.42 -23.92 -5.04
N GLY A 149 2.28 -23.84 -6.38
CA GLY A 149 1.08 -24.27 -7.10
C GLY A 149 -0.13 -23.35 -6.85
N LEU A 150 0.12 -22.08 -6.49
CA LEU A 150 -0.89 -21.08 -6.18
C LEU A 150 -0.87 -19.94 -7.20
N ILE A 151 -1.92 -19.14 -7.21
CA ILE A 151 -1.99 -17.86 -7.91
C ILE A 151 -1.83 -16.71 -6.91
N PRO A 152 -1.37 -15.52 -7.33
CA PRO A 152 -1.41 -14.33 -6.49
C PRO A 152 -2.86 -13.89 -6.27
N ASP A 153 -3.32 -13.90 -5.04
CA ASP A 153 -4.73 -13.76 -4.67
C ASP A 153 -5.03 -12.63 -3.67
N MET A 154 -4.03 -11.75 -3.42
CA MET A 154 -4.17 -10.62 -2.51
C MET A 154 -4.37 -9.28 -3.24
N GLY A 155 -5.11 -9.28 -4.36
CA GLY A 155 -5.44 -8.07 -5.12
C GLY A 155 -4.44 -7.73 -6.22
N LEU A 156 -3.52 -8.64 -6.61
CA LEU A 156 -2.56 -8.38 -7.70
C LEU A 156 -3.25 -7.98 -9.00
N SER A 157 -4.42 -8.54 -9.30
CA SER A 157 -5.22 -8.21 -10.49
C SER A 157 -5.70 -6.76 -10.53
N GLN A 158 -5.71 -6.08 -9.39
CA GLN A 158 -6.10 -4.67 -9.26
C GLN A 158 -4.89 -3.73 -9.28
N THR A 159 -3.74 -4.18 -8.79
CA THR A 159 -2.55 -3.35 -8.61
C THR A 159 -1.58 -3.43 -9.79
N LEU A 160 -1.24 -4.65 -10.23
CA LEU A 160 -0.20 -4.89 -11.23
C LEU A 160 -0.49 -4.31 -12.63
N PRO A 161 -1.75 -4.32 -13.14
CA PRO A 161 -2.05 -3.77 -14.47
C PRO A 161 -1.73 -2.29 -14.64
N ALA A 162 -1.75 -1.51 -13.56
CA ALA A 162 -1.38 -0.09 -13.59
C ALA A 162 0.16 0.15 -13.55
N LEU A 163 0.95 -0.88 -13.28
CA LEU A 163 2.38 -0.77 -13.03
C LEU A 163 3.24 -1.31 -14.19
N VAL A 164 2.83 -2.41 -14.80
CA VAL A 164 3.63 -3.11 -15.82
C VAL A 164 2.78 -3.54 -17.01
N ARG A 165 3.42 -3.82 -18.14
CA ARG A 165 2.77 -4.39 -19.31
C ARG A 165 2.30 -5.83 -19.02
N LEU A 166 1.27 -6.28 -19.74
CA LEU A 166 0.66 -7.61 -19.55
C LEU A 166 1.65 -8.77 -19.75
N ASP A 167 2.56 -8.66 -20.73
CA ASP A 167 3.59 -9.68 -20.98
C ASP A 167 4.56 -9.81 -19.80
N VAL A 168 4.99 -8.68 -19.22
CA VAL A 168 5.81 -8.65 -18.01
C VAL A 168 5.05 -9.22 -16.81
N ALA A 169 3.79 -8.82 -16.61
CA ALA A 169 2.94 -9.37 -15.55
C ALA A 169 2.83 -10.90 -15.65
N LYS A 170 2.60 -11.42 -16.86
CA LYS A 170 2.54 -12.86 -17.11
C LYS A 170 3.87 -13.56 -16.85
N GLU A 171 4.98 -13.01 -17.35
CA GLU A 171 6.30 -13.57 -17.11
C GLU A 171 6.59 -13.69 -15.61
N LEU A 172 6.43 -12.60 -14.85
CA LEU A 172 6.68 -12.59 -13.41
C LEU A 172 5.79 -13.57 -12.65
N THR A 173 4.50 -13.61 -12.99
CA THR A 173 3.52 -14.48 -12.32
C THR A 173 3.71 -15.94 -12.66
N LEU A 174 3.99 -16.29 -13.93
CA LEU A 174 4.09 -17.66 -14.39
C LEU A 174 5.45 -18.31 -14.08
N THR A 175 6.50 -17.50 -13.89
CA THR A 175 7.84 -18.01 -13.54
C THR A 175 8.10 -17.93 -12.03
N GLY A 176 7.49 -16.99 -11.33
CA GLY A 176 7.79 -16.68 -9.93
C GLY A 176 9.25 -16.30 -9.70
N ARG A 177 9.93 -15.78 -10.73
CA ARG A 177 11.34 -15.38 -10.60
C ARG A 177 11.51 -14.19 -9.65
N ILE A 178 12.71 -14.09 -9.11
CA ILE A 178 13.10 -12.93 -8.31
C ILE A 178 13.50 -11.79 -9.26
N VAL A 179 13.11 -10.58 -8.91
CA VAL A 179 13.44 -9.32 -9.56
C VAL A 179 14.24 -8.48 -8.59
N GLU A 180 15.44 -8.08 -8.96
CA GLU A 180 16.30 -7.19 -8.20
C GLU A 180 15.82 -5.74 -8.31
N ALA A 181 16.18 -4.89 -7.35
CA ALA A 181 15.68 -3.50 -7.24
C ALA A 181 15.84 -2.68 -8.51
N GLN A 182 16.98 -2.79 -9.19
CA GLN A 182 17.23 -2.00 -10.40
C GLN A 182 16.39 -2.46 -11.59
N GLU A 183 16.17 -3.76 -11.74
CA GLU A 183 15.24 -4.30 -12.74
C GLU A 183 13.79 -3.93 -12.38
N ALA A 184 13.42 -4.02 -11.11
CA ALA A 184 12.10 -3.61 -10.62
C ALA A 184 11.79 -2.15 -10.95
N LEU A 185 12.78 -1.26 -10.88
CA LEU A 185 12.66 0.13 -11.32
C LEU A 185 12.40 0.23 -12.83
N GLN A 186 13.16 -0.52 -13.65
CA GLN A 186 13.00 -0.51 -15.10
C GLN A 186 11.64 -1.06 -15.55
N LEU A 187 11.12 -2.06 -14.83
CA LEU A 187 9.82 -2.65 -15.11
C LEU A 187 8.64 -1.82 -14.60
N GLY A 188 8.87 -0.85 -13.69
CA GLY A 188 7.80 -0.06 -13.06
C GLY A 188 7.26 -0.65 -11.74
N LEU A 189 7.83 -1.75 -11.25
CA LEU A 189 7.42 -2.34 -9.97
C LEU A 189 7.80 -1.46 -8.78
N VAL A 190 8.88 -0.68 -8.88
CA VAL A 190 9.26 0.32 -7.87
C VAL A 190 9.39 1.71 -8.51
N THR A 191 9.12 2.74 -7.73
CA THR A 191 9.14 4.14 -8.19
C THR A 191 10.54 4.72 -8.16
N ARG A 192 11.37 4.28 -7.20
CA ARG A 192 12.74 4.77 -7.00
C ARG A 192 13.59 3.75 -6.27
N VAL A 193 14.89 3.73 -6.56
CA VAL A 193 15.90 3.01 -5.77
C VAL A 193 16.74 4.04 -5.02
N ALA A 194 16.96 3.83 -3.71
CA ALA A 194 17.73 4.73 -2.85
C ALA A 194 18.47 3.92 -1.75
N ALA A 195 19.65 4.39 -1.35
CA ALA A 195 20.45 3.74 -0.31
C ALA A 195 19.72 3.65 1.04
N ASP A 196 18.93 4.68 1.36
CA ASP A 196 18.02 4.70 2.51
C ASP A 196 16.58 4.95 2.00
N PRO A 197 15.82 3.88 1.70
CA PRO A 197 14.47 4.00 1.18
C PRO A 197 13.50 4.60 2.21
N LEU A 198 13.75 4.39 3.51
CA LEU A 198 12.89 4.91 4.57
C LEU A 198 13.04 6.43 4.70
N ALA A 199 14.27 6.94 4.70
CA ALA A 199 14.52 8.39 4.72
C ALA A 199 13.89 9.08 3.50
N VAL A 200 14.07 8.53 2.29
CA VAL A 200 13.46 9.08 1.07
C VAL A 200 11.93 9.00 1.10
N ALA A 201 11.34 7.94 1.65
CA ALA A 201 9.90 7.83 1.83
C ALA A 201 9.38 8.95 2.76
N PHE A 202 10.07 9.22 3.86
CA PHE A 202 9.72 10.32 4.76
C PHE A 202 9.90 11.71 4.12
N ASP A 203 10.93 11.92 3.29
CA ASP A 203 11.10 13.18 2.56
C ASP A 203 9.93 13.44 1.61
N ILE A 204 9.51 12.42 0.86
CA ILE A 204 8.33 12.50 -0.01
C ILE A 204 7.07 12.71 0.83
N ALA A 205 6.91 11.99 1.95
CA ALA A 205 5.77 12.12 2.84
C ALA A 205 5.65 13.55 3.39
N ARG A 206 6.74 14.17 3.85
CA ARG A 206 6.77 15.57 4.30
C ARG A 206 6.35 16.53 3.18
N SER A 207 6.86 16.32 1.97
CA SER A 207 6.47 17.12 0.81
C SER A 207 4.98 17.03 0.50
N ILE A 208 4.38 15.84 0.58
CA ILE A 208 2.94 15.63 0.38
C ILE A 208 2.15 16.21 1.56
N ALA A 209 2.57 15.99 2.79
CA ALA A 209 1.90 16.49 3.99
C ALA A 209 1.84 18.02 4.06
N SER A 210 2.73 18.73 3.36
CA SER A 210 2.72 20.19 3.22
C SER A 210 1.70 20.71 2.20
N ARG A 211 0.97 19.84 1.51
CA ARG A 211 -0.06 20.22 0.51
C ARG A 211 -1.45 20.17 1.13
N SER A 212 -2.44 20.76 0.41
CA SER A 212 -3.85 20.69 0.81
C SER A 212 -4.30 19.24 1.01
N PRO A 213 -4.73 18.83 2.20
CA PRO A 213 -5.21 17.47 2.45
C PRO A 213 -6.37 17.08 1.54
N LEU A 214 -7.30 17.99 1.29
CA LEU A 214 -8.46 17.75 0.40
C LEU A 214 -8.01 17.49 -1.04
N ALA A 215 -7.08 18.32 -1.56
CA ALA A 215 -6.57 18.16 -2.91
C ALA A 215 -5.77 16.86 -3.09
N VAL A 216 -4.95 16.49 -2.10
CA VAL A 216 -4.18 15.24 -2.12
C VAL A 216 -5.10 14.02 -2.14
N ARG A 217 -6.13 13.97 -1.27
CA ARG A 217 -7.12 12.89 -1.23
C ARG A 217 -7.91 12.80 -2.55
N ALA A 218 -8.39 13.93 -3.06
CA ALA A 218 -9.11 13.99 -4.33
C ALA A 218 -8.24 13.53 -5.51
N SER A 219 -6.95 13.92 -5.55
CA SER A 219 -6.02 13.48 -6.58
C SER A 219 -5.76 11.97 -6.54
N LYS A 220 -5.54 11.39 -5.34
CA LYS A 220 -5.40 9.94 -5.21
C LYS A 220 -6.65 9.21 -5.68
N ARG A 221 -7.82 9.66 -5.25
CA ARG A 221 -9.11 9.08 -5.67
C ARG A 221 -9.28 9.15 -7.19
N LEU A 222 -9.05 10.32 -7.78
CA LEU A 222 -9.11 10.51 -9.23
C LEU A 222 -8.23 9.52 -9.98
N LEU A 223 -6.96 9.39 -9.57
CA LEU A 223 -6.03 8.48 -10.24
C LEU A 223 -6.40 7.01 -10.04
N ASN A 224 -6.84 6.61 -8.85
CA ASN A 224 -7.26 5.23 -8.60
C ASN A 224 -8.50 4.83 -9.40
N GLU A 225 -9.49 5.72 -9.54
CA GLU A 225 -10.75 5.42 -10.20
C GLU A 225 -10.69 5.62 -11.73
N ALA A 226 -9.90 6.60 -12.22
CA ALA A 226 -9.91 6.98 -13.64
C ALA A 226 -8.74 6.39 -14.45
N TRP A 227 -7.60 5.99 -13.85
CA TRP A 227 -6.40 5.63 -14.57
C TRP A 227 -6.58 4.49 -15.57
N CYS A 228 -7.33 3.47 -15.19
CA CYS A 228 -7.62 2.31 -16.04
C CYS A 228 -9.04 2.32 -16.62
N ALA A 229 -9.83 3.39 -16.35
CA ALA A 229 -11.19 3.49 -16.84
C ALA A 229 -11.20 3.91 -18.32
N ALA A 230 -11.91 3.16 -19.16
CA ALA A 230 -12.16 3.57 -20.53
C ALA A 230 -13.35 4.51 -20.61
N GLY A 231 -13.22 5.61 -21.38
CA GLY A 231 -14.35 6.49 -21.71
C GLY A 231 -14.44 7.79 -20.88
N PRO A 232 -15.53 8.55 -21.00
CA PRO A 232 -15.64 9.91 -20.47
C PRO A 232 -15.86 9.98 -18.94
N GLY A 233 -16.01 8.84 -18.25
CA GLY A 233 -16.23 8.79 -16.81
C GLY A 233 -15.13 9.48 -16.01
N GLY A 234 -13.87 9.42 -16.47
CA GLY A 234 -12.75 10.12 -15.85
C GLY A 234 -12.92 11.64 -15.87
N LEU A 235 -13.38 12.22 -16.98
CA LEU A 235 -13.61 13.67 -17.09
C LEU A 235 -14.74 14.14 -16.16
N ALA A 236 -15.79 13.35 -16.02
CA ALA A 236 -16.88 13.66 -15.10
C ALA A 236 -16.41 13.59 -13.64
N LEU A 237 -15.56 12.63 -13.30
CA LEU A 237 -14.94 12.51 -11.97
C LEU A 237 -14.00 13.69 -11.68
N GLU A 238 -13.15 14.09 -12.65
CA GLU A 238 -12.30 15.29 -12.54
C GLU A 238 -13.14 16.53 -12.19
N GLU A 239 -14.19 16.79 -12.96
CA GLU A 239 -15.08 17.92 -12.71
C GLU A 239 -15.73 17.84 -11.33
N ALA A 240 -16.27 16.70 -10.97
CA ALA A 240 -16.93 16.49 -9.67
C ALA A 240 -15.98 16.75 -8.50
N LEU A 241 -14.77 16.20 -8.54
CA LEU A 241 -13.74 16.40 -7.52
C LEU A 241 -13.26 17.86 -7.48
N GLN A 242 -13.01 18.47 -8.65
CA GLN A 242 -12.56 19.87 -8.72
C GLN A 242 -13.60 20.83 -8.14
N ARG A 243 -14.90 20.58 -8.34
CA ARG A 243 -15.97 21.38 -7.72
C ARG A 243 -15.92 21.38 -6.20
N THR A 244 -15.48 20.29 -5.55
CA THR A 244 -15.32 20.24 -4.09
C THR A 244 -14.11 21.03 -3.59
N LEU A 245 -13.12 21.25 -4.44
CA LEU A 245 -11.87 21.93 -4.08
C LEU A 245 -11.93 23.43 -4.31
N LEU A 246 -12.54 23.88 -5.40
CA LEU A 246 -12.63 25.31 -5.73
C LEU A 246 -13.40 26.09 -4.66
N GLY A 247 -12.76 27.12 -4.10
CA GLY A 247 -13.30 27.93 -3.04
C GLY A 247 -13.26 27.30 -1.65
N SER A 248 -12.71 26.08 -1.50
CA SER A 248 -12.52 25.47 -0.19
C SER A 248 -11.52 26.27 0.66
N PRO A 249 -11.60 26.19 2.02
CA PRO A 249 -10.63 26.83 2.88
C PRO A 249 -9.18 26.46 2.56
N ASP A 250 -8.92 25.20 2.24
CA ASP A 250 -7.60 24.70 1.86
C ASP A 250 -7.10 25.33 0.55
N GLN A 251 -7.96 25.43 -0.46
CA GLN A 251 -7.60 26.06 -1.73
C GLN A 251 -7.29 27.55 -1.57
N ILE A 252 -8.11 28.25 -0.80
CA ILE A 252 -7.92 29.68 -0.49
C ILE A 252 -6.60 29.88 0.27
N GLU A 253 -6.30 29.04 1.28
CA GLU A 253 -5.05 29.12 2.04
C GLU A 253 -3.85 28.81 1.13
N ALA A 254 -3.92 27.81 0.28
CA ALA A 254 -2.84 27.47 -0.65
C ALA A 254 -2.51 28.65 -1.59
N VAL A 255 -3.51 29.33 -2.12
CA VAL A 255 -3.33 30.51 -2.99
C VAL A 255 -2.71 31.68 -2.21
N LYS A 256 -3.26 32.00 -1.01
CA LYS A 256 -2.75 33.07 -0.17
C LYS A 256 -1.28 32.85 0.21
N ALA A 257 -0.97 31.66 0.71
CA ALA A 257 0.37 31.30 1.12
C ALA A 257 1.38 31.40 -0.06
N SER A 258 0.96 30.96 -1.25
CA SER A 258 1.76 31.09 -2.46
C SER A 258 2.04 32.55 -2.83
N MET A 259 1.03 33.42 -2.79
CA MET A 259 1.18 34.85 -3.08
C MET A 259 2.05 35.56 -2.04
N GLU A 260 1.91 35.17 -0.77
CA GLU A 260 2.66 35.72 0.36
C GLU A 260 4.05 35.08 0.55
N LYS A 261 4.41 34.08 -0.27
CA LYS A 261 5.69 33.32 -0.23
C LYS A 261 5.98 32.75 1.17
N ARG A 262 4.96 32.20 1.80
CA ARG A 262 5.03 31.52 3.09
C ARG A 262 4.51 30.08 3.00
N GLU A 263 4.79 29.29 4.03
CA GLU A 263 4.21 27.97 4.17
C GLU A 263 2.68 28.05 4.45
N PRO A 264 1.87 27.21 3.78
CA PRO A 264 0.42 27.14 4.02
C PRO A 264 0.11 26.49 5.37
N LYS A 265 -0.99 26.92 6.00
CA LYS A 265 -1.49 26.40 7.27
C LYS A 265 -2.85 25.75 7.05
N PHE A 266 -2.86 24.48 6.70
CA PHE A 266 -4.10 23.73 6.53
C PHE A 266 -4.65 23.26 7.88
N VAL A 267 -5.97 23.36 8.04
CA VAL A 267 -6.67 22.84 9.22
C VAL A 267 -6.84 21.33 9.06
N ALA A 268 -6.72 20.57 10.16
CA ALA A 268 -6.98 19.13 10.13
C ALA A 268 -8.44 18.89 9.67
N SER A 269 -8.62 18.09 8.64
CA SER A 269 -9.93 17.76 8.09
C SER A 269 -10.66 16.80 9.04
N GLY A 270 -11.36 17.36 10.03
CA GLY A 270 -12.14 16.61 11.00
C GLY A 270 -13.33 17.44 11.44
N ALA A 271 -14.43 17.27 10.77
CA ALA A 271 -15.81 17.62 11.02
C ALA A 271 -16.42 18.52 9.91
N GLY A 272 -17.23 17.95 9.08
CA GLY A 272 -18.23 18.67 8.26
C GLY A 272 -17.86 18.79 6.77
N ALA A 273 -18.06 17.73 6.03
CA ALA A 273 -18.53 17.77 4.64
C ALA A 273 -19.44 16.55 4.42
#